data_d741dc6d2552b4cde608e18890d4d449
#
_entry.id   d741dc6d2552b4cde608e18890d4d449
#
_cell.length_a   1.000
_cell.length_b   1.000
_cell.length_c   1.000
_cell.angle_alpha   90.00
_cell.angle_beta   90.00
_cell.angle_gamma   90.00
#
_symmetry.space_group_name_H-M   'P 1'
#
loop_
_entity.id
_entity.type
_entity.pdbx_description
1 polymer ?
#
loop_
_entity_poly.entity_id
_entity_poly.type
_entity_poly.pdbx_seq_one_letter_code
_entity_poly.pdbx_strand_id
1 'polypeptide(L)'
;MDLPFADTLLRFAAQRSVKQRPIQPIAVLQTASIQRVLVVLTTGLGDAVLSTPVLPTLRAHWPNATIKLWTRAAWAPLFENDVNLDGVIAYAGKYRRFWSMLTSLKTFAPDLVVVLHGNDPDILPLCVLSGARFIVRVPVQGTRFQAFLSNRARQADQQILPNVHYIENRLRVLDTLGLAKGTHIPRIYLAPKRVEAMRARTTKEFQGRSYWVVHPRAADAFKNWPLEKITALLQAALMRWPDMAIVLTGAAADRQALELLAAADGRVYNYAGRLDIADTAALLANAHAVLAPDTGVAHLAGALGVPLISLFAATSSALLGPRAQRTPVKLIQKPRTCTPCLEKKCPYTPRNCMDQIEVQEVLQALEAVLQ
;
A
#
# COMPACT_ATOMS: atom_id res chain seq x y z
N MET A 1 6.84 -20.05 -9.79
CA MET A 1 6.80 -21.52 -9.76
C MET A 1 5.69 -21.90 -8.80
N ASP A 2 4.57 -22.35 -9.34
CA ASP A 2 3.51 -22.91 -8.50
C ASP A 2 3.97 -24.31 -8.09
N LEU A 3 4.03 -24.56 -6.79
CA LEU A 3 4.36 -25.85 -6.22
C LEU A 3 3.05 -26.50 -5.76
N PRO A 4 2.32 -27.24 -6.64
CA PRO A 4 1.04 -27.85 -6.28
C PRO A 4 1.17 -28.81 -5.10
N PHE A 5 2.34 -29.43 -4.96
CA PHE A 5 2.69 -30.33 -3.88
C PHE A 5 2.80 -29.59 -2.52
N ALA A 6 3.47 -28.43 -2.48
CA ALA A 6 3.59 -27.63 -1.26
C ALA A 6 2.22 -27.15 -0.76
N ASP A 7 1.35 -26.68 -1.69
CA ASP A 7 -0.03 -26.28 -1.37
C ASP A 7 -0.81 -27.45 -0.74
N THR A 8 -0.68 -28.64 -1.29
CA THR A 8 -1.38 -29.84 -0.81
C THR A 8 -0.90 -30.23 0.58
N LEU A 9 0.41 -30.25 0.80
CA LEU A 9 1.00 -30.56 2.13
C LEU A 9 0.57 -29.55 3.19
N LEU A 10 0.61 -28.25 2.86
CA LEU A 10 0.20 -27.20 3.78
C LEU A 10 -1.28 -27.27 4.12
N ARG A 11 -2.11 -27.58 3.12
CA ARG A 11 -3.54 -27.82 3.34
C ARG A 11 -3.77 -28.98 4.28
N PHE A 12 -3.09 -30.11 4.07
CA PHE A 12 -3.18 -31.28 4.94
C PHE A 12 -2.73 -30.98 6.37
N ALA A 13 -1.57 -30.31 6.52
CA ALA A 13 -1.06 -29.88 7.83
C ALA A 13 -2.03 -28.94 8.56
N ALA A 14 -2.60 -27.96 7.85
CA ALA A 14 -3.59 -27.06 8.40
C ALA A 14 -4.88 -27.79 8.80
N GLN A 15 -5.38 -28.71 7.97
CA GLN A 15 -6.56 -29.52 8.28
C GLN A 15 -6.34 -30.40 9.54
N ARG A 16 -5.15 -31.00 9.67
CA ARG A 16 -4.77 -31.76 10.85
C ARG A 16 -4.72 -30.87 12.10
N SER A 17 -4.14 -29.68 11.98
CA SER A 17 -4.09 -28.71 13.07
C SER A 17 -5.49 -28.30 13.53
N VAL A 18 -6.41 -28.02 12.60
CA VAL A 18 -7.80 -27.64 12.92
C VAL A 18 -8.58 -28.77 13.59
N LYS A 19 -8.30 -30.05 13.26
CA LYS A 19 -8.90 -31.19 13.96
C LYS A 19 -8.47 -31.25 15.43
N GLN A 20 -7.24 -30.87 15.75
CA GLN A 20 -6.70 -30.83 17.10
C GLN A 20 -7.06 -29.57 17.88
N ARG A 21 -7.08 -28.44 17.19
CA ARG A 21 -7.40 -27.11 17.71
C ARG A 21 -8.37 -26.39 16.75
N PRO A 22 -9.68 -26.56 16.95
CA PRO A 22 -10.68 -25.99 16.04
C PRO A 22 -10.63 -24.46 16.03
N ILE A 23 -10.67 -23.88 14.83
CA ILE A 23 -10.90 -22.46 14.66
C ILE A 23 -12.30 -22.13 15.17
N GLN A 24 -12.37 -21.20 16.12
CA GLN A 24 -13.60 -20.80 16.78
C GLN A 24 -14.50 -19.98 15.83
N PRO A 25 -15.81 -20.19 15.88
CA PRO A 25 -16.75 -19.36 15.11
C PRO A 25 -16.75 -17.92 15.62
N ILE A 26 -17.00 -16.96 14.70
CA ILE A 26 -16.98 -15.52 15.03
C ILE A 26 -17.97 -15.14 16.13
N ALA A 27 -19.05 -15.91 16.30
CA ALA A 27 -20.08 -15.64 17.29
C ALA A 27 -19.57 -15.63 18.75
N VAL A 28 -18.50 -16.36 19.05
CA VAL A 28 -17.93 -16.40 20.40
C VAL A 28 -16.79 -15.41 20.60
N LEU A 29 -16.41 -14.64 19.59
CA LEU A 29 -15.32 -13.67 19.70
C LEU A 29 -15.60 -12.58 20.74
N GLN A 30 -16.85 -12.10 20.83
CA GLN A 30 -17.22 -10.99 21.73
C GLN A 30 -17.04 -11.34 23.21
N THR A 31 -17.14 -12.61 23.58
CA THR A 31 -16.95 -13.10 24.95
C THR A 31 -15.53 -13.64 25.22
N ALA A 32 -14.70 -13.69 24.18
CA ALA A 32 -13.36 -14.25 24.27
C ALA A 32 -12.35 -13.19 24.77
N SER A 33 -11.45 -13.57 25.64
CA SER A 33 -10.29 -12.76 25.97
C SER A 33 -9.31 -12.80 24.79
N ILE A 34 -9.00 -11.63 24.25
CA ILE A 34 -8.05 -11.41 23.13
C ILE A 34 -6.88 -10.58 23.66
N GLN A 35 -5.71 -11.19 23.72
CA GLN A 35 -4.48 -10.56 24.18
C GLN A 35 -3.48 -10.34 23.05
N ARG A 36 -3.53 -11.11 21.98
CA ARG A 36 -2.59 -11.04 20.86
C ARG A 36 -3.34 -11.02 19.53
N VAL A 37 -3.19 -9.92 18.82
CA VAL A 37 -3.82 -9.72 17.51
C VAL A 37 -2.73 -9.66 16.43
N LEU A 38 -2.88 -10.48 15.40
CA LEU A 38 -2.04 -10.44 14.20
C LEU A 38 -2.83 -9.84 13.04
N VAL A 39 -2.40 -8.70 12.53
CA VAL A 39 -2.95 -8.09 11.33
C VAL A 39 -2.11 -8.49 10.12
N VAL A 40 -2.74 -8.98 9.05
CA VAL A 40 -2.03 -9.51 7.86
C VAL A 40 -2.24 -8.61 6.66
N LEU A 41 -1.13 -8.08 6.13
CA LEU A 41 -1.04 -7.20 4.96
C LEU A 41 0.16 -7.56 4.08
N THR A 42 0.12 -8.70 3.39
CA THR A 42 1.28 -9.27 2.69
C THR A 42 1.30 -9.03 1.18
N THR A 43 0.67 -7.97 0.71
CA THR A 43 0.55 -7.63 -0.72
C THR A 43 1.31 -6.36 -1.11
N GLY A 44 0.89 -5.66 -2.17
CA GLY A 44 1.51 -4.44 -2.66
C GLY A 44 1.48 -3.29 -1.66
N LEU A 45 2.36 -2.31 -1.85
CA LEU A 45 2.46 -1.13 -0.98
C LEU A 45 1.14 -0.35 -0.91
N GLY A 46 0.49 -0.12 -2.05
CA GLY A 46 -0.79 0.60 -2.10
C GLY A 46 -1.88 -0.07 -1.25
N ASP A 47 -2.02 -1.40 -1.38
CA ASP A 47 -2.97 -2.18 -0.57
C ASP A 47 -2.67 -2.09 0.93
N ALA A 48 -1.38 -2.14 1.29
CA ALA A 48 -0.95 -2.04 2.68
C ALA A 48 -1.31 -0.66 3.27
N VAL A 49 -1.02 0.42 2.55
CA VAL A 49 -1.36 1.79 2.96
C VAL A 49 -2.87 1.99 3.06
N LEU A 50 -3.63 1.58 2.04
CA LEU A 50 -5.10 1.71 2.02
C LEU A 50 -5.81 0.90 3.12
N SER A 51 -5.12 -0.04 3.75
CA SER A 51 -5.67 -0.86 4.83
C SER A 51 -5.35 -0.31 6.23
N THR A 52 -4.46 0.69 6.36
CA THR A 52 -4.07 1.27 7.67
C THR A 52 -5.23 1.84 8.49
N PRO A 53 -6.35 2.36 7.91
CA PRO A 53 -7.48 2.87 8.68
C PRO A 53 -8.13 1.85 9.63
N VAL A 54 -7.87 0.55 9.44
CA VAL A 54 -8.35 -0.50 10.36
C VAL A 54 -7.58 -0.49 11.69
N LEU A 55 -6.29 -0.13 11.69
CA LEU A 55 -5.41 -0.25 12.86
C LEU A 55 -5.86 0.55 14.09
N PRO A 56 -6.23 1.84 13.99
CA PRO A 56 -6.70 2.61 15.13
C PRO A 56 -7.94 2.00 15.80
N THR A 57 -8.86 1.46 15.02
CA THR A 57 -10.08 0.83 15.55
C THR A 57 -9.75 -0.46 16.30
N LEU A 58 -8.84 -1.28 15.79
CA LEU A 58 -8.39 -2.48 16.49
C LEU A 58 -7.70 -2.12 17.81
N ARG A 59 -6.82 -1.11 17.82
CA ARG A 59 -6.14 -0.62 19.03
C ARG A 59 -7.12 -0.06 20.06
N ALA A 60 -8.09 0.74 19.62
CA ALA A 60 -9.11 1.31 20.52
C ALA A 60 -9.99 0.23 21.16
N HIS A 61 -10.30 -0.85 20.42
CA HIS A 61 -11.12 -1.93 20.96
C HIS A 61 -10.32 -2.90 21.86
N TRP A 62 -9.05 -3.15 21.55
CA TRP A 62 -8.18 -4.00 22.36
C TRP A 62 -6.95 -3.18 22.86
N PRO A 63 -7.15 -2.21 23.78
CA PRO A 63 -6.09 -1.28 24.16
C PRO A 63 -4.89 -1.95 24.82
N ASN A 64 -5.12 -3.07 25.52
CA ASN A 64 -4.11 -3.83 26.25
C ASN A 64 -3.57 -5.05 25.46
N ALA A 65 -4.09 -5.33 24.27
CA ALA A 65 -3.61 -6.44 23.46
C ALA A 65 -2.29 -6.08 22.78
N THR A 66 -1.41 -7.06 22.63
CA THR A 66 -0.25 -6.95 21.73
C THR A 66 -0.72 -7.09 20.29
N ILE A 67 -0.63 -6.02 19.50
CA ILE A 67 -1.03 -5.99 18.09
C ILE A 67 0.21 -5.97 17.22
N LYS A 68 0.43 -7.00 16.42
CA LYS A 68 1.52 -7.05 15.43
C LYS A 68 1.00 -7.05 14.01
N LEU A 69 1.73 -6.36 13.14
CA LEU A 69 1.48 -6.37 11.70
C LEU A 69 2.40 -7.39 11.02
N TRP A 70 1.83 -8.29 10.22
CA TRP A 70 2.57 -9.18 9.35
C TRP A 70 2.47 -8.66 7.91
N THR A 71 3.58 -8.12 7.42
CA THR A 71 3.64 -7.45 6.11
C THR A 71 4.89 -7.83 5.33
N ARG A 72 4.93 -7.56 4.03
CA ARG A 72 6.13 -7.83 3.22
C ARG A 72 7.35 -7.13 3.80
N ALA A 73 8.48 -7.83 3.78
CA ALA A 73 9.76 -7.31 4.28
C ALA A 73 10.12 -5.94 3.67
N ALA A 74 9.78 -5.74 2.39
CA ALA A 74 10.02 -4.47 1.70
C ALA A 74 9.23 -3.28 2.28
N TRP A 75 8.07 -3.53 2.91
CA TRP A 75 7.22 -2.48 3.49
C TRP A 75 7.32 -2.38 5.00
N ALA A 76 7.89 -3.39 5.66
CA ALA A 76 7.97 -3.47 7.11
C ALA A 76 8.51 -2.17 7.78
N PRO A 77 9.56 -1.52 7.27
CA PRO A 77 10.09 -0.29 7.86
C PRO A 77 9.11 0.88 7.92
N LEU A 78 8.06 0.90 7.09
CA LEU A 78 7.04 1.95 7.13
C LEU A 78 6.12 1.87 8.36
N PHE A 79 6.01 0.69 8.97
CA PHE A 79 5.05 0.41 10.04
C PHE A 79 5.70 0.28 11.41
N GLU A 80 7.03 0.36 11.51
CA GLU A 80 7.76 0.19 12.77
C GLU A 80 7.45 1.27 13.81
N ASN A 81 6.97 2.44 13.38
CA ASN A 81 6.63 3.56 14.24
C ASN A 81 5.11 3.80 14.33
N ASP A 82 4.27 2.86 13.85
CA ASP A 82 2.83 3.01 13.94
C ASP A 82 2.37 2.87 15.40
N VAL A 83 1.76 3.92 15.93
CA VAL A 83 1.32 4.02 17.34
C VAL A 83 0.25 2.99 17.72
N ASN A 84 -0.38 2.35 16.73
CA ASN A 84 -1.38 1.32 16.95
C ASN A 84 -0.79 -0.10 16.99
N LEU A 85 0.52 -0.26 16.74
CA LEU A 85 1.20 -1.54 16.65
C LEU A 85 2.26 -1.67 17.73
N ASP A 86 2.46 -2.90 18.21
CA ASP A 86 3.54 -3.27 19.14
C ASP A 86 4.68 -3.97 18.41
N GLY A 87 4.62 -4.07 17.09
CA GLY A 87 5.70 -4.59 16.28
C GLY A 87 5.27 -5.08 14.92
N VAL A 88 6.28 -5.39 14.11
CA VAL A 88 6.11 -5.84 12.72
C VAL A 88 6.81 -7.18 12.52
N ILE A 89 6.14 -8.10 11.83
CA ILE A 89 6.71 -9.37 11.38
C ILE A 89 6.92 -9.27 9.87
N ALA A 90 8.15 -9.42 9.42
CA ALA A 90 8.51 -9.29 8.01
C ALA A 90 8.24 -10.59 7.24
N TYR A 91 7.42 -10.53 6.19
CA TYR A 91 7.12 -11.63 5.29
C TYR A 91 8.06 -11.65 4.09
N ALA A 92 8.82 -12.72 3.96
CA ALA A 92 9.84 -12.85 2.91
C ALA A 92 9.26 -13.17 1.51
N GLY A 93 7.96 -13.48 1.42
CA GLY A 93 7.27 -13.90 0.21
C GLY A 93 6.90 -15.38 0.19
N LYS A 94 6.07 -15.76 -0.76
CA LYS A 94 5.49 -17.09 -0.96
C LYS A 94 6.51 -18.22 -0.72
N TYR A 95 6.26 -19.07 0.31
CA TYR A 95 7.08 -20.22 0.77
C TYR A 95 8.52 -19.88 1.19
N ARG A 96 8.95 -18.61 1.10
CA ARG A 96 10.30 -18.22 1.50
C ARG A 96 10.41 -18.19 3.03
N ARG A 97 11.51 -18.77 3.55
CA ARG A 97 11.75 -18.86 5.00
C ARG A 97 10.56 -19.41 5.79
N PHE A 98 9.84 -20.38 5.20
CA PHE A 98 8.60 -20.92 5.75
C PHE A 98 8.72 -21.35 7.23
N TRP A 99 9.74 -22.12 7.56
CA TRP A 99 9.94 -22.61 8.92
C TRP A 99 10.27 -21.50 9.94
N SER A 100 11.12 -20.57 9.57
CA SER A 100 11.42 -19.38 10.38
C SER A 100 10.15 -18.55 10.61
N MET A 101 9.34 -18.36 9.56
CA MET A 101 8.08 -17.65 9.66
C MET A 101 7.09 -18.37 10.57
N LEU A 102 6.93 -19.69 10.40
CA LEU A 102 6.06 -20.48 11.24
C LEU A 102 6.51 -20.42 12.71
N THR A 103 7.81 -20.49 12.98
CA THR A 103 8.36 -20.35 14.35
C THR A 103 8.01 -18.98 14.93
N SER A 104 8.23 -17.90 14.18
CA SER A 104 7.91 -16.54 14.63
C SER A 104 6.42 -16.37 14.95
N LEU A 105 5.54 -16.93 14.10
CA LEU A 105 4.09 -16.87 14.31
C LEU A 105 3.65 -17.74 15.50
N LYS A 106 4.24 -18.93 15.69
CA LYS A 106 3.99 -19.80 16.86
C LYS A 106 4.47 -19.17 18.16
N THR A 107 5.64 -18.51 18.15
CA THR A 107 6.15 -17.77 19.31
C THR A 107 5.25 -16.62 19.68
N PHE A 108 4.74 -15.89 18.68
CA PHE A 108 3.75 -14.83 18.92
C PHE A 108 2.42 -15.41 19.41
N ALA A 109 2.00 -16.59 18.93
CA ALA A 109 0.79 -17.31 19.29
C ALA A 109 -0.48 -16.40 19.29
N PRO A 110 -0.92 -15.87 18.15
CA PRO A 110 -2.03 -14.92 18.09
C PRO A 110 -3.35 -15.58 18.55
N ASP A 111 -4.14 -14.87 19.34
CA ASP A 111 -5.52 -15.26 19.66
C ASP A 111 -6.43 -14.98 18.45
N LEU A 112 -6.26 -13.80 17.84
CA LEU A 112 -7.01 -13.32 16.68
C LEU A 112 -6.07 -12.97 15.53
N VAL A 113 -6.38 -13.47 14.35
CA VAL A 113 -5.75 -13.07 13.09
C VAL A 113 -6.76 -12.31 12.24
N VAL A 114 -6.44 -11.08 11.85
CA VAL A 114 -7.25 -10.24 10.96
C VAL A 114 -6.53 -10.13 9.61
N VAL A 115 -7.01 -10.88 8.61
CA VAL A 115 -6.43 -10.88 7.27
C VAL A 115 -7.10 -9.79 6.42
N LEU A 116 -6.46 -8.65 6.32
CA LEU A 116 -6.93 -7.53 5.49
C LEU A 116 -6.61 -7.75 4.01
N HIS A 117 -5.38 -8.16 3.73
CA HIS A 117 -4.97 -8.55 2.37
C HIS A 117 -3.78 -9.52 2.42
N GLY A 118 -3.95 -10.68 1.78
CA GLY A 118 -2.91 -11.72 1.72
C GLY A 118 -3.38 -12.84 0.80
N ASN A 119 -2.87 -12.87 -0.44
CA ASN A 119 -3.31 -13.80 -1.49
C ASN A 119 -2.33 -14.95 -1.69
N ASP A 120 -1.12 -14.89 -1.10
CA ASP A 120 -0.16 -15.97 -1.21
C ASP A 120 -0.72 -17.22 -0.52
N PRO A 121 -0.56 -18.41 -1.11
CA PRO A 121 -1.23 -19.65 -0.67
C PRO A 121 -0.76 -20.16 0.69
N ASP A 122 0.39 -19.73 1.19
CA ASP A 122 0.92 -20.08 2.51
C ASP A 122 0.37 -19.21 3.65
N ILE A 123 -0.28 -18.07 3.37
CA ILE A 123 -0.75 -17.14 4.40
C ILE A 123 -1.77 -17.77 5.35
N LEU A 124 -2.91 -18.25 4.83
CA LEU A 124 -3.95 -18.85 5.68
C LEU A 124 -3.48 -20.14 6.37
N PRO A 125 -2.77 -21.08 5.70
CA PRO A 125 -2.16 -22.20 6.39
C PRO A 125 -1.22 -21.80 7.53
N LEU A 126 -0.36 -20.78 7.35
CA LEU A 126 0.52 -20.28 8.41
C LEU A 126 -0.28 -19.67 9.57
N CYS A 127 -1.37 -18.94 9.28
CA CYS A 127 -2.29 -18.44 10.32
C CYS A 127 -2.89 -19.60 11.15
N VAL A 128 -3.33 -20.67 10.50
CA VAL A 128 -3.85 -21.88 11.19
C VAL A 128 -2.75 -22.54 12.02
N LEU A 129 -1.59 -22.78 11.42
CA LEU A 129 -0.46 -23.46 12.05
C LEU A 129 0.18 -22.65 13.18
N SER A 130 -0.05 -21.34 13.25
CA SER A 130 0.36 -20.50 14.37
C SER A 130 -0.40 -20.82 15.67
N GLY A 131 -1.52 -21.55 15.57
CA GLY A 131 -2.39 -21.87 16.69
C GLY A 131 -3.44 -20.82 17.00
N ALA A 132 -3.70 -19.89 16.07
CA ALA A 132 -4.73 -18.87 16.22
C ALA A 132 -6.10 -19.47 16.55
N ARG A 133 -6.80 -18.86 17.51
CA ARG A 133 -8.17 -19.26 17.89
C ARG A 133 -9.21 -18.73 16.91
N PHE A 134 -8.99 -17.50 16.43
CA PHE A 134 -9.86 -16.80 15.48
C PHE A 134 -9.07 -16.35 14.27
N ILE A 135 -9.61 -16.59 13.08
CA ILE A 135 -9.06 -16.09 11.80
C ILE A 135 -10.20 -15.43 11.05
N VAL A 136 -10.11 -14.11 10.88
CA VAL A 136 -11.11 -13.31 10.18
C VAL A 136 -10.51 -12.70 8.93
N ARG A 137 -11.24 -12.74 7.84
CA ARG A 137 -10.84 -12.16 6.56
C ARG A 137 -12.00 -11.44 5.91
N VAL A 138 -11.72 -10.29 5.25
CA VAL A 138 -12.67 -9.73 4.28
C VAL A 138 -12.87 -10.77 3.18
N PRO A 139 -14.10 -11.16 2.87
CA PRO A 139 -14.36 -12.20 1.89
C PRO A 139 -13.84 -11.81 0.51
N VAL A 140 -13.13 -12.73 -0.11
CA VAL A 140 -12.73 -12.67 -1.52
C VAL A 140 -13.34 -13.90 -2.18
N GLN A 141 -14.07 -13.74 -3.29
CA GLN A 141 -14.62 -14.87 -4.03
C GLN A 141 -13.54 -15.91 -4.34
N GLY A 142 -13.87 -17.18 -4.15
CA GLY A 142 -12.97 -18.28 -4.46
C GLY A 142 -11.80 -18.49 -3.50
N THR A 143 -11.88 -17.99 -2.26
CA THR A 143 -10.84 -18.21 -1.25
C THR A 143 -10.61 -19.71 -1.00
N ARG A 144 -9.44 -20.18 -1.36
CA ARG A 144 -9.02 -21.61 -1.34
C ARG A 144 -9.12 -22.28 0.05
N PHE A 145 -9.14 -21.48 1.12
CA PHE A 145 -9.10 -21.94 2.52
C PHE A 145 -10.25 -21.35 3.35
N GLN A 146 -11.40 -21.17 2.75
CA GLN A 146 -12.60 -20.65 3.42
C GLN A 146 -12.98 -21.41 4.69
N ALA A 147 -12.78 -22.75 4.68
CA ALA A 147 -13.09 -23.62 5.82
C ALA A 147 -12.30 -23.28 7.09
N PHE A 148 -11.19 -22.52 6.96
CA PHE A 148 -10.34 -22.13 8.10
C PHE A 148 -10.70 -20.74 8.66
N LEU A 149 -11.77 -20.10 8.21
CA LEU A 149 -12.15 -18.78 8.68
C LEU A 149 -13.23 -18.87 9.78
N SER A 150 -13.08 -18.05 10.80
CA SER A 150 -14.08 -17.86 11.85
C SER A 150 -15.40 -17.30 11.31
N ASN A 151 -15.32 -16.45 10.28
CA ASN A 151 -16.47 -15.78 9.64
C ASN A 151 -16.99 -16.51 8.40
N ARG A 152 -16.67 -17.78 8.22
CA ARG A 152 -17.08 -18.59 7.04
C ARG A 152 -18.58 -18.57 6.75
N ALA A 153 -19.42 -18.55 7.78
CA ALA A 153 -20.89 -18.56 7.64
C ALA A 153 -21.46 -17.21 7.16
N ARG A 154 -20.72 -16.10 7.31
CA ARG A 154 -21.15 -14.74 6.93
C ARG A 154 -20.56 -14.26 5.60
N GLN A 155 -19.88 -15.10 4.86
CA GLN A 155 -19.14 -14.68 3.67
C GLN A 155 -20.03 -14.24 2.51
N ALA A 156 -21.24 -14.79 2.38
CA ALA A 156 -22.18 -14.38 1.34
C ALA A 156 -22.59 -12.91 1.49
N ASP A 157 -22.72 -12.44 2.74
CA ASP A 157 -23.22 -11.08 3.06
C ASP A 157 -22.10 -10.03 3.09
N GLN A 158 -20.84 -10.47 3.05
CA GLN A 158 -19.65 -9.62 3.26
C GLN A 158 -18.74 -9.55 2.03
N GLN A 159 -19.25 -9.84 0.84
CA GLN A 159 -18.48 -9.77 -0.41
C GLN A 159 -17.90 -8.36 -0.64
N ILE A 160 -16.77 -8.30 -1.35
CA ILE A 160 -16.22 -7.03 -1.83
C ILE A 160 -17.26 -6.37 -2.75
N LEU A 161 -17.64 -5.15 -2.41
CA LEU A 161 -18.60 -4.37 -3.18
C LEU A 161 -17.89 -3.72 -4.38
N PRO A 162 -18.36 -3.95 -5.62
CA PRO A 162 -17.62 -3.54 -6.82
C PRO A 162 -17.55 -2.03 -7.03
N ASN A 163 -18.53 -1.28 -6.53
CA ASN A 163 -18.65 0.17 -6.73
C ASN A 163 -18.33 0.98 -5.48
N VAL A 164 -17.58 0.41 -4.55
CA VAL A 164 -17.23 1.04 -3.27
C VAL A 164 -15.72 1.21 -3.20
N HIS A 165 -15.28 2.36 -2.68
CA HIS A 165 -13.86 2.65 -2.53
C HIS A 165 -13.14 1.54 -1.77
N TYR A 166 -11.91 1.25 -2.18
CA TYR A 166 -11.13 0.13 -1.67
C TYR A 166 -10.93 0.16 -0.14
N ILE A 167 -10.75 1.34 0.44
CA ILE A 167 -10.68 1.53 1.90
C ILE A 167 -11.97 1.05 2.57
N GLU A 168 -13.13 1.41 2.03
CA GLU A 168 -14.43 1.00 2.59
C GLU A 168 -14.57 -0.52 2.59
N ASN A 169 -14.15 -1.15 1.48
CA ASN A 169 -14.11 -2.61 1.41
C ASN A 169 -13.17 -3.23 2.45
N ARG A 170 -12.04 -2.58 2.79
CA ARG A 170 -11.14 -3.05 3.86
C ARG A 170 -11.77 -2.87 5.25
N LEU A 171 -12.42 -1.75 5.48
CA LEU A 171 -13.10 -1.46 6.74
C LEU A 171 -14.27 -2.41 7.05
N ARG A 172 -14.79 -3.14 6.05
CA ARG A 172 -15.84 -4.16 6.26
C ARG A 172 -15.42 -5.32 7.17
N VAL A 173 -14.11 -5.53 7.35
CA VAL A 173 -13.65 -6.50 8.36
C VAL A 173 -14.08 -6.09 9.77
N LEU A 174 -14.20 -4.79 10.04
CA LEU A 174 -14.66 -4.27 11.33
C LEU A 174 -16.14 -4.64 11.57
N ASP A 175 -16.98 -4.57 10.52
CA ASP A 175 -18.37 -5.03 10.60
C ASP A 175 -18.44 -6.52 10.99
N THR A 176 -17.51 -7.33 10.44
CA THR A 176 -17.40 -8.77 10.80
C THR A 176 -17.00 -8.96 12.26
N LEU A 177 -16.15 -8.10 12.78
CA LEU A 177 -15.72 -8.12 14.18
C LEU A 177 -16.74 -7.49 15.14
N GLY A 178 -17.83 -6.91 14.64
CA GLY A 178 -18.82 -6.17 15.42
C GLY A 178 -18.32 -4.82 15.92
N LEU A 179 -17.37 -4.21 15.20
CA LEU A 179 -16.72 -2.95 15.57
C LEU A 179 -17.22 -1.81 14.68
N ALA A 180 -17.42 -0.63 15.29
CA ALA A 180 -17.74 0.58 14.55
C ALA A 180 -16.55 1.00 13.69
N LYS A 181 -16.81 1.47 12.47
CA LYS A 181 -15.78 2.05 11.61
C LYS A 181 -15.32 3.38 12.15
N GLY A 182 -14.02 3.54 12.28
CA GLY A 182 -13.38 4.79 12.69
C GLY A 182 -13.04 5.66 11.49
N THR A 183 -11.76 6.06 11.39
CA THR A 183 -11.28 6.87 10.27
C THR A 183 -11.28 6.11 8.95
N HIS A 184 -11.50 6.84 7.86
CA HIS A 184 -11.36 6.35 6.48
C HIS A 184 -10.10 6.92 5.79
N ILE A 185 -9.21 7.54 6.57
CA ILE A 185 -8.00 8.20 6.07
C ILE A 185 -6.79 7.34 6.43
N PRO A 186 -6.04 6.85 5.44
CA PRO A 186 -4.77 6.16 5.68
C PRO A 186 -3.76 7.07 6.37
N ARG A 187 -2.92 6.48 7.22
CA ARG A 187 -1.81 7.16 7.88
C ARG A 187 -0.58 6.28 7.93
N ILE A 188 0.58 6.93 7.81
CA ILE A 188 1.89 6.32 8.03
C ILE A 188 2.64 7.19 9.04
N TYR A 189 3.23 6.57 10.05
CA TYR A 189 3.97 7.22 11.12
C TYR A 189 5.46 6.99 10.90
N LEU A 190 6.19 8.06 10.64
CA LEU A 190 7.65 8.00 10.45
C LEU A 190 8.38 8.38 11.73
N ALA A 191 9.55 7.78 11.95
CA ALA A 191 10.45 8.21 13.00
C ALA A 191 10.87 9.67 12.75
N PRO A 192 10.67 10.60 13.72
CA PRO A 192 11.03 12.01 13.55
C PRO A 192 12.50 12.21 13.16
N LYS A 193 13.41 11.44 13.75
CA LYS A 193 14.85 11.47 13.43
C LYS A 193 15.13 11.14 11.96
N ARG A 194 14.37 10.22 11.35
CA ARG A 194 14.52 9.85 9.93
C ARG A 194 14.06 10.99 9.01
N VAL A 195 12.94 11.61 9.33
CA VAL A 195 12.40 12.76 8.58
C VAL A 195 13.37 13.94 8.67
N GLU A 196 13.93 14.23 9.84
CA GLU A 196 14.88 15.31 10.06
C GLU A 196 16.22 15.05 9.33
N ALA A 197 16.74 13.83 9.41
CA ALA A 197 17.95 13.43 8.68
C ALA A 197 17.77 13.59 7.17
N MET A 198 16.61 13.21 6.62
CA MET A 198 16.30 13.40 5.21
C MET A 198 16.19 14.89 4.86
N ARG A 199 15.57 15.71 5.70
CA ARG A 199 15.51 17.17 5.54
C ARG A 199 16.90 17.78 5.48
N ALA A 200 17.77 17.45 6.44
CA ALA A 200 19.15 17.96 6.46
C ALA A 200 19.92 17.56 5.21
N ARG A 201 19.77 16.32 4.76
CA ARG A 201 20.39 15.82 3.51
C ARG A 201 19.91 16.60 2.30
N THR A 202 18.59 16.74 2.11
CA THR A 202 18.00 17.41 0.96
C THR A 202 18.27 18.91 0.96
N THR A 203 18.25 19.57 2.12
CA THR A 203 18.64 20.98 2.27
C THR A 203 20.06 21.23 1.78
N LYS A 204 21.01 20.36 2.16
CA LYS A 204 22.41 20.45 1.74
C LYS A 204 22.55 20.19 0.23
N GLU A 205 21.96 19.08 -0.24
CA GLU A 205 22.11 18.62 -1.63
C GLU A 205 21.43 19.56 -2.62
N PHE A 206 20.26 20.13 -2.26
CA PHE A 206 19.50 21.04 -3.12
C PHE A 206 19.80 22.54 -2.84
N GLN A 207 20.84 22.82 -2.08
CA GLN A 207 21.30 24.19 -1.77
C GLN A 207 20.19 25.06 -1.14
N GLY A 208 19.41 24.47 -0.24
CA GLY A 208 18.30 25.15 0.44
C GLY A 208 17.00 25.27 -0.38
N ARG A 209 16.98 24.80 -1.62
CA ARG A 209 15.77 24.85 -2.45
C ARG A 209 14.71 23.89 -1.89
N SER A 210 13.48 24.33 -1.95
CA SER A 210 12.32 23.47 -1.80
C SER A 210 12.20 22.53 -3.01
N TYR A 211 11.50 21.40 -2.85
CA TYR A 211 11.45 20.43 -3.94
C TYR A 211 10.10 19.75 -4.10
N TRP A 212 9.87 19.28 -5.31
CA TRP A 212 8.81 18.33 -5.63
C TRP A 212 9.38 16.95 -5.84
N VAL A 213 8.55 15.95 -5.60
CA VAL A 213 8.87 14.58 -5.99
C VAL A 213 8.03 14.18 -7.19
N VAL A 214 8.69 13.72 -8.23
CA VAL A 214 8.06 13.09 -9.39
C VAL A 214 8.41 11.62 -9.38
N HIS A 215 7.37 10.75 -9.28
CA HIS A 215 7.49 9.31 -9.38
C HIS A 215 6.91 8.87 -10.73
N PRO A 216 7.69 8.84 -11.82
CA PRO A 216 7.12 8.80 -13.16
C PRO A 216 6.65 7.42 -13.61
N ARG A 217 7.06 6.35 -12.91
CA ARG A 217 6.84 4.98 -13.37
C ARG A 217 6.05 4.14 -12.38
N ALA A 218 5.17 3.30 -12.91
CA ALA A 218 4.45 2.26 -12.18
C ALA A 218 4.99 0.89 -12.59
N ALA A 219 4.80 -0.12 -11.72
CA ALA A 219 5.13 -1.51 -12.04
C ALA A 219 4.37 -2.02 -13.28
N ASP A 220 3.12 -1.57 -13.46
CA ASP A 220 2.31 -1.86 -14.62
C ASP A 220 2.49 -0.74 -15.67
N ALA A 221 3.15 -1.04 -16.78
CA ALA A 221 3.49 -0.07 -17.82
C ALA A 221 2.29 0.70 -18.40
N PHE A 222 1.08 0.12 -18.37
CA PHE A 222 -0.14 0.78 -18.84
C PHE A 222 -0.58 1.97 -17.97
N LYS A 223 0.03 2.15 -16.80
CA LYS A 223 -0.19 3.29 -15.89
C LYS A 223 0.83 4.41 -16.10
N ASN A 224 1.86 4.21 -16.90
CA ASN A 224 2.90 5.20 -17.12
C ASN A 224 2.41 6.34 -18.01
N TRP A 225 2.66 7.56 -17.58
CA TRP A 225 2.50 8.73 -18.42
C TRP A 225 3.66 8.81 -19.42
N PRO A 226 3.44 9.27 -20.68
CA PRO A 226 4.50 9.33 -21.69
C PRO A 226 5.72 10.11 -21.21
N LEU A 227 6.90 9.60 -21.50
CA LEU A 227 8.17 10.15 -21.02
C LEU A 227 8.44 11.55 -21.59
N GLU A 228 8.04 11.78 -22.84
CA GLU A 228 8.10 13.08 -23.52
C GLU A 228 7.23 14.12 -22.82
N LYS A 229 6.06 13.74 -22.30
CA LYS A 229 5.20 14.64 -21.51
C LYS A 229 5.79 14.90 -20.13
N ILE A 230 6.47 13.92 -19.52
CA ILE A 230 7.22 14.14 -18.28
C ILE A 230 8.35 15.15 -18.54
N THR A 231 9.13 14.97 -19.61
CA THR A 231 10.19 15.92 -19.99
C THR A 231 9.68 17.34 -20.16
N ALA A 232 8.59 17.48 -20.92
CA ALA A 232 7.96 18.80 -21.14
C ALA A 232 7.43 19.41 -19.83
N LEU A 233 6.86 18.58 -18.92
CA LEU A 233 6.43 19.03 -17.62
C LEU A 233 7.60 19.55 -16.78
N LEU A 234 8.72 18.80 -16.71
CA LEU A 234 9.90 19.20 -15.94
C LEU A 234 10.44 20.54 -16.44
N GLN A 235 10.57 20.72 -17.76
CA GLN A 235 11.04 21.97 -18.37
C GLN A 235 10.12 23.15 -18.03
N ALA A 236 8.81 22.97 -18.24
CA ALA A 236 7.83 24.02 -17.96
C ALA A 236 7.77 24.37 -16.45
N ALA A 237 7.88 23.36 -15.58
CA ALA A 237 7.89 23.54 -14.15
C ALA A 237 9.13 24.29 -13.67
N LEU A 238 10.33 23.97 -14.17
CA LEU A 238 11.59 24.63 -13.83
C LEU A 238 11.65 26.08 -14.32
N MET A 239 10.96 26.41 -15.42
CA MET A 239 10.79 27.81 -15.88
C MET A 239 9.81 28.55 -14.98
N ARG A 240 8.72 27.92 -14.57
CA ARG A 240 7.66 28.54 -13.77
C ARG A 240 8.09 28.78 -12.32
N TRP A 241 8.89 27.87 -11.74
CA TRP A 241 9.37 27.89 -10.35
C TRP A 241 10.90 27.74 -10.32
N PRO A 242 11.66 28.82 -10.58
CA PRO A 242 13.12 28.77 -10.75
C PRO A 242 13.85 28.37 -9.46
N ASP A 243 13.24 28.60 -8.28
CA ASP A 243 13.83 28.30 -6.98
C ASP A 243 13.48 26.88 -6.47
N MET A 244 12.77 26.09 -7.27
CA MET A 244 12.40 24.72 -6.92
C MET A 244 13.39 23.70 -7.50
N ALA A 245 13.62 22.63 -6.75
CA ALA A 245 14.26 21.42 -7.23
C ALA A 245 13.21 20.33 -7.56
N ILE A 246 13.57 19.40 -8.40
CA ILE A 246 12.73 18.22 -8.73
C ILE A 246 13.50 16.97 -8.41
N VAL A 247 12.88 16.07 -7.65
CA VAL A 247 13.47 14.76 -7.30
C VAL A 247 12.71 13.66 -8.00
N LEU A 248 13.40 12.96 -8.89
CA LEU A 248 12.86 11.78 -9.58
C LEU A 248 13.04 10.54 -8.70
N THR A 249 11.96 9.81 -8.45
CA THR A 249 12.00 8.54 -7.71
C THR A 249 11.53 7.38 -8.58
N GLY A 250 12.01 6.18 -8.27
CA GLY A 250 11.70 4.97 -9.03
C GLY A 250 12.44 3.76 -8.48
N ALA A 251 12.20 2.60 -9.07
CA ALA A 251 12.99 1.40 -8.79
C ALA A 251 14.41 1.53 -9.36
N ALA A 252 15.33 0.65 -8.93
CA ALA A 252 16.68 0.64 -9.46
C ALA A 252 16.72 0.42 -10.99
N ALA A 253 15.78 -0.33 -11.53
CA ALA A 253 15.63 -0.56 -12.97
C ALA A 253 15.28 0.72 -13.76
N ASP A 254 14.67 1.71 -13.11
CA ASP A 254 14.29 2.97 -13.76
C ASP A 254 15.43 3.98 -13.83
N ARG A 255 16.52 3.75 -13.07
CA ARG A 255 17.62 4.70 -12.89
C ARG A 255 18.17 5.26 -14.20
N GLN A 256 18.51 4.39 -15.15
CA GLN A 256 19.11 4.79 -16.42
C GLN A 256 18.21 5.71 -17.24
N ALA A 257 16.92 5.38 -17.33
CA ALA A 257 15.96 6.20 -18.06
C ALA A 257 15.72 7.57 -17.37
N LEU A 258 15.72 7.59 -16.03
CA LEU A 258 15.53 8.82 -15.26
C LEU A 258 16.80 9.68 -15.21
N GLU A 259 17.98 9.11 -15.41
CA GLU A 259 19.24 9.86 -15.51
C GLU A 259 19.24 10.80 -16.72
N LEU A 260 18.67 10.37 -17.84
CA LEU A 260 18.52 11.20 -19.03
C LEU A 260 17.64 12.43 -18.77
N LEU A 261 16.62 12.31 -17.93
CA LEU A 261 15.78 13.43 -17.52
C LEU A 261 16.52 14.36 -16.55
N ALA A 262 17.30 13.80 -15.62
CA ALA A 262 18.05 14.58 -14.65
C ALA A 262 19.23 15.36 -15.28
N ALA A 263 19.85 14.81 -16.31
CA ALA A 263 20.95 15.47 -17.01
C ALA A 263 20.57 16.77 -17.75
N ALA A 264 19.27 17.00 -17.96
CA ALA A 264 18.78 18.17 -18.69
C ALA A 264 18.86 19.48 -17.89
N ASP A 265 18.85 19.42 -16.54
CA ASP A 265 18.93 20.62 -15.68
C ASP A 265 19.52 20.22 -14.31
N GLY A 266 20.47 20.99 -13.81
CA GLY A 266 21.16 20.75 -12.54
C GLY A 266 20.26 20.83 -11.29
N ARG A 267 18.99 21.21 -11.43
CA ARG A 267 17.96 21.22 -10.37
C ARG A 267 17.12 19.94 -10.36
N VAL A 268 17.36 19.00 -11.26
CA VAL A 268 16.67 17.70 -11.32
C VAL A 268 17.59 16.62 -10.76
N TYR A 269 17.16 15.94 -9.71
CA TYR A 269 17.93 14.94 -8.98
C TYR A 269 17.34 13.55 -9.17
N ASN A 270 18.15 12.59 -9.59
CA ASN A 270 17.70 11.19 -9.75
C ASN A 270 17.98 10.37 -8.49
N TYR A 271 16.91 10.01 -7.78
CA TYR A 271 16.94 9.17 -6.58
C TYR A 271 16.44 7.73 -6.83
N ALA A 272 16.20 7.35 -8.07
CA ALA A 272 15.74 6.00 -8.41
C ALA A 272 16.68 4.91 -7.89
N GLY A 273 16.17 3.99 -7.08
CA GLY A 273 16.93 2.90 -6.48
C GLY A 273 18.02 3.32 -5.48
N ARG A 274 17.98 4.56 -4.97
CA ARG A 274 18.97 5.07 -3.98
C ARG A 274 18.45 5.03 -2.54
N LEU A 275 17.15 4.88 -2.36
CA LEU A 275 16.49 4.93 -1.05
C LEU A 275 15.76 3.63 -0.77
N ASP A 276 15.75 3.23 0.48
CA ASP A 276 14.76 2.25 0.95
C ASP A 276 13.36 2.90 1.01
N ILE A 277 12.35 2.10 1.34
CA ILE A 277 10.97 2.60 1.36
C ILE A 277 10.71 3.61 2.47
N ALA A 278 11.36 3.49 3.62
CA ALA A 278 11.19 4.40 4.74
C ALA A 278 11.92 5.73 4.49
N ASP A 279 13.08 5.69 3.83
CA ASP A 279 13.78 6.89 3.37
C ASP A 279 13.02 7.56 2.22
N THR A 280 12.42 6.78 1.32
CA THR A 280 11.50 7.31 0.30
C THR A 280 10.32 8.02 0.97
N ALA A 281 9.71 7.44 1.99
CA ALA A 281 8.63 8.07 2.74
C ALA A 281 9.10 9.36 3.45
N ALA A 282 10.30 9.39 4.02
CA ALA A 282 10.88 10.59 4.62
C ALA A 282 11.16 11.69 3.58
N LEU A 283 11.61 11.31 2.37
CA LEU A 283 11.75 12.23 1.24
C LEU A 283 10.38 12.83 0.86
N LEU A 284 9.35 11.99 0.70
CA LEU A 284 8.00 12.46 0.39
C LEU A 284 7.46 13.41 1.46
N ALA A 285 7.63 13.07 2.74
CA ALA A 285 7.14 13.87 3.86
C ALA A 285 7.73 15.29 3.95
N ASN A 286 8.88 15.53 3.33
CA ASN A 286 9.52 16.84 3.24
C ASN A 286 9.29 17.55 1.89
N ALA A 287 8.57 16.91 0.97
CA ALA A 287 8.29 17.50 -0.35
C ALA A 287 7.14 18.50 -0.31
N HIS A 288 7.20 19.55 -1.14
CA HIS A 288 6.11 20.51 -1.31
C HIS A 288 4.93 19.91 -2.07
N ALA A 289 5.19 19.03 -3.01
CA ALA A 289 4.18 18.28 -3.75
C ALA A 289 4.75 16.96 -4.28
N VAL A 290 3.86 16.03 -4.58
CA VAL A 290 4.18 14.75 -5.21
C VAL A 290 3.35 14.60 -6.47
N LEU A 291 3.97 14.21 -7.58
CA LEU A 291 3.33 13.74 -8.79
C LEU A 291 3.62 12.26 -8.99
N ALA A 292 2.60 11.44 -9.10
CA ALA A 292 2.75 10.01 -9.34
C ALA A 292 1.56 9.44 -10.14
N PRO A 293 1.74 8.42 -10.96
CA PRO A 293 0.62 7.63 -11.48
C PRO A 293 -0.04 6.82 -10.34
N ASP A 294 -1.09 6.08 -10.65
CA ASP A 294 -1.73 5.12 -9.72
C ASP A 294 -0.74 4.05 -9.25
N THR A 295 -0.04 4.35 -8.16
CA THR A 295 1.02 3.53 -7.56
C THR A 295 0.96 3.53 -6.03
N GLY A 296 1.70 2.60 -5.42
CA GLY A 296 1.88 2.59 -3.96
C GLY A 296 2.47 3.87 -3.40
N VAL A 297 3.30 4.58 -4.19
CA VAL A 297 3.91 5.88 -3.80
C VAL A 297 2.86 6.99 -3.73
N ALA A 298 1.88 7.01 -4.65
CA ALA A 298 0.78 7.96 -4.57
C ALA A 298 -0.05 7.78 -3.28
N HIS A 299 -0.38 6.52 -2.93
CA HIS A 299 -1.07 6.22 -1.67
C HIS A 299 -0.24 6.60 -0.45
N LEU A 300 1.08 6.35 -0.50
CA LEU A 300 2.01 6.71 0.56
C LEU A 300 2.06 8.23 0.77
N ALA A 301 2.14 9.03 -0.31
CA ALA A 301 2.11 10.48 -0.24
C ALA A 301 0.80 11.00 0.40
N GLY A 302 -0.36 10.45 0.00
CA GLY A 302 -1.65 10.77 0.62
C GLY A 302 -1.70 10.45 2.11
N ALA A 303 -1.19 9.27 2.51
CA ALA A 303 -1.15 8.83 3.91
C ALA A 303 -0.17 9.64 4.78
N LEU A 304 0.87 10.23 4.17
CA LEU A 304 1.81 11.16 4.81
C LEU A 304 1.25 12.60 4.89
N GLY A 305 0.14 12.88 4.22
CA GLY A 305 -0.45 14.21 4.17
C GLY A 305 0.34 15.21 3.33
N VAL A 306 0.93 14.76 2.23
CA VAL A 306 1.67 15.62 1.28
C VAL A 306 0.74 16.00 0.13
N PRO A 307 0.77 17.27 -0.37
CA PRO A 307 0.06 17.67 -1.57
C PRO A 307 0.36 16.73 -2.74
N LEU A 308 -0.69 16.22 -3.40
CA LEU A 308 -0.54 15.14 -4.36
C LEU A 308 -1.32 15.38 -5.64
N ILE A 309 -0.66 15.16 -6.75
CA ILE A 309 -1.27 14.97 -8.06
C ILE A 309 -1.10 13.51 -8.45
N SER A 310 -2.19 12.81 -8.73
CA SER A 310 -2.11 11.41 -9.16
C SER A 310 -2.83 11.20 -10.48
N LEU A 311 -2.11 10.55 -11.42
CA LEU A 311 -2.57 10.30 -12.78
C LEU A 311 -3.16 8.89 -12.88
N PHE A 312 -4.38 8.78 -13.38
CA PHE A 312 -5.10 7.53 -13.51
C PHE A 312 -5.41 7.18 -14.97
N ALA A 313 -5.25 5.91 -15.29
CA ALA A 313 -5.55 5.35 -16.61
C ALA A 313 -6.75 4.39 -16.56
N ALA A 314 -6.48 3.09 -16.66
CA ALA A 314 -7.49 2.04 -16.71
C ALA A 314 -8.18 1.79 -15.35
N THR A 315 -7.49 1.99 -14.24
CA THR A 315 -8.03 1.88 -12.88
C THR A 315 -8.91 3.09 -12.54
N SER A 316 -9.95 2.88 -11.75
CA SER A 316 -10.87 3.96 -11.35
C SER A 316 -10.28 4.79 -10.20
N SER A 317 -10.08 6.09 -10.42
CA SER A 317 -9.65 7.02 -9.38
C SER A 317 -10.69 7.16 -8.27
N ALA A 318 -11.98 7.02 -8.57
CA ALA A 318 -13.06 7.03 -7.58
C ALA A 318 -12.99 5.84 -6.60
N LEU A 319 -12.51 4.68 -7.07
CA LEU A 319 -12.44 3.46 -6.27
C LEU A 319 -11.09 3.25 -5.59
N LEU A 320 -10.01 3.73 -6.22
CA LEU A 320 -8.63 3.48 -5.79
C LEU A 320 -7.84 4.76 -5.51
N GLY A 321 -8.44 5.94 -5.64
CA GLY A 321 -7.73 7.20 -5.46
C GLY A 321 -7.12 7.34 -4.05
N PRO A 322 -5.90 7.88 -3.94
CA PRO A 322 -5.32 8.23 -2.64
C PRO A 322 -6.23 9.16 -1.84
N ARG A 323 -6.25 8.97 -0.53
CA ARG A 323 -6.97 9.87 0.41
C ARG A 323 -5.99 10.52 1.36
N ALA A 324 -6.19 11.79 1.66
CA ALA A 324 -5.46 12.55 2.66
C ALA A 324 -6.42 13.27 3.59
N GLN A 325 -5.97 13.64 4.80
CA GLN A 325 -6.84 14.22 5.82
C GLN A 325 -7.18 15.69 5.56
N ARG A 326 -6.17 16.52 5.26
CA ARG A 326 -6.31 17.98 5.12
C ARG A 326 -5.56 18.55 3.92
N THR A 327 -4.77 17.73 3.25
CA THR A 327 -3.90 18.15 2.17
C THR A 327 -4.58 17.97 0.82
N PRO A 328 -4.40 18.86 -0.15
CA PRO A 328 -5.04 18.74 -1.45
C PRO A 328 -4.55 17.49 -2.20
N VAL A 329 -5.50 16.71 -2.71
CA VAL A 329 -5.25 15.58 -3.61
C VAL A 329 -5.99 15.84 -4.92
N LYS A 330 -5.26 15.99 -6.01
CA LYS A 330 -5.80 16.14 -7.36
C LYS A 330 -5.65 14.84 -8.13
N LEU A 331 -6.78 14.25 -8.52
CA LEU A 331 -6.83 13.03 -9.31
C LEU A 331 -7.16 13.41 -10.75
N ILE A 332 -6.27 13.11 -11.68
CA ILE A 332 -6.46 13.37 -13.11
C ILE A 332 -6.72 12.04 -13.78
N GLN A 333 -7.90 11.90 -14.34
CA GLN A 333 -8.32 10.70 -15.08
C GLN A 333 -9.11 11.08 -16.31
N LYS A 334 -8.69 10.59 -17.47
CA LYS A 334 -9.45 10.76 -18.73
C LYS A 334 -10.41 9.59 -18.95
N PRO A 335 -11.49 9.81 -19.71
CA PRO A 335 -12.39 8.75 -20.11
C PRO A 335 -11.65 7.60 -20.77
N ARG A 336 -12.10 6.37 -20.52
CA ARG A 336 -11.57 5.20 -21.24
C ARG A 336 -12.01 5.25 -22.68
N THR A 337 -11.06 5.04 -23.60
CA THR A 337 -11.30 4.98 -25.03
C THR A 337 -11.53 3.57 -25.56
N CYS A 338 -11.37 2.55 -24.72
CA CYS A 338 -11.49 1.14 -25.07
C CYS A 338 -12.59 0.45 -24.26
N THR A 339 -13.38 -0.39 -24.91
CA THR A 339 -14.39 -1.23 -24.27
C THR A 339 -14.35 -2.64 -24.88
N PRO A 340 -13.98 -3.68 -24.13
CA PRO A 340 -13.46 -3.63 -22.75
C PRO A 340 -12.04 -3.07 -22.68
N CYS A 341 -11.65 -2.53 -21.51
CA CYS A 341 -10.25 -2.16 -21.26
C CYS A 341 -9.42 -3.43 -21.03
N LEU A 342 -8.36 -3.60 -21.81
CA LEU A 342 -7.48 -4.76 -21.73
C LEU A 342 -6.36 -4.61 -20.68
N GLU A 343 -6.30 -3.49 -19.96
CA GLU A 343 -5.31 -3.21 -18.88
C GLU A 343 -3.89 -3.63 -19.29
N LYS A 344 -3.32 -4.64 -18.63
CA LYS A 344 -1.97 -5.14 -18.89
C LYS A 344 -1.72 -5.58 -20.34
N LYS A 345 -2.78 -5.97 -21.06
CA LYS A 345 -2.72 -6.39 -22.47
C LYS A 345 -3.07 -5.25 -23.45
N CYS A 346 -3.08 -4.02 -22.98
CA CYS A 346 -3.39 -2.87 -23.84
C CYS A 346 -2.46 -2.83 -25.07
N PRO A 347 -3.00 -2.77 -26.29
CA PRO A 347 -2.20 -2.75 -27.51
C PRO A 347 -1.64 -1.37 -27.88
N TYR A 348 -2.14 -0.32 -27.27
CA TYR A 348 -1.74 1.06 -27.60
C TYR A 348 -0.42 1.45 -26.96
N THR A 349 0.47 2.11 -27.70
CA THR A 349 1.73 2.65 -27.26
C THR A 349 1.98 4.00 -27.97
N PRO A 350 1.98 5.14 -27.30
CA PRO A 350 1.58 5.34 -25.90
C PRO A 350 0.12 4.96 -25.61
N ARG A 351 -0.21 4.79 -24.31
CA ARG A 351 -1.56 4.42 -23.90
C ARG A 351 -2.52 5.59 -24.09
N ASN A 352 -3.52 5.44 -24.93
CA ASN A 352 -4.44 6.55 -25.27
C ASN A 352 -5.02 7.27 -24.04
N CYS A 353 -5.42 6.54 -22.99
CA CYS A 353 -6.00 7.16 -21.78
C CYS A 353 -4.97 7.96 -20.97
N MET A 354 -3.69 7.57 -20.96
CA MET A 354 -2.62 8.34 -20.32
C MET A 354 -2.13 9.47 -21.22
N ASP A 355 -2.10 9.23 -22.53
CA ASP A 355 -1.67 10.22 -23.51
C ASP A 355 -2.64 11.42 -23.62
N GLN A 356 -3.92 11.23 -23.31
CA GLN A 356 -4.90 12.31 -23.26
C GLN A 356 -4.70 13.28 -22.08
N ILE A 357 -3.88 12.94 -21.09
CA ILE A 357 -3.54 13.85 -19.99
C ILE A 357 -2.51 14.86 -20.51
N GLU A 358 -2.88 16.13 -20.56
CA GLU A 358 -2.02 17.17 -21.10
C GLU A 358 -1.10 17.77 -20.03
N VAL A 359 0.09 18.20 -20.45
CA VAL A 359 1.11 18.84 -19.57
C VAL A 359 0.54 20.06 -18.86
N GLN A 360 -0.22 20.89 -19.58
CA GLN A 360 -0.83 22.10 -19.03
C GLN A 360 -1.84 21.79 -17.92
N GLU A 361 -2.58 20.69 -18.03
CA GLU A 361 -3.52 20.25 -17.00
C GLU A 361 -2.79 19.84 -15.71
N VAL A 362 -1.65 19.17 -15.85
CA VAL A 362 -0.82 18.77 -14.70
C VAL A 362 -0.16 19.99 -14.06
N LEU A 363 0.31 20.96 -14.85
CA LEU A 363 0.85 22.25 -14.34
C LEU A 363 -0.20 23.03 -13.54
N GLN A 364 -1.42 23.15 -14.06
CA GLN A 364 -2.53 23.78 -13.34
C GLN A 364 -2.86 23.07 -12.04
N ALA A 365 -2.83 21.73 -12.05
CA ALA A 365 -3.02 20.94 -10.83
C ALA A 365 -1.89 21.17 -9.81
N LEU A 366 -0.64 21.31 -10.26
CA LEU A 366 0.50 21.66 -9.41
C LEU A 366 0.31 23.05 -8.79
N GLU A 367 -0.06 24.06 -9.56
CA GLU A 367 -0.38 25.40 -9.05
C GLU A 367 -1.45 25.35 -7.95
N ALA A 368 -2.52 24.59 -8.19
CA ALA A 368 -3.65 24.49 -7.27
C ALA A 368 -3.33 23.73 -5.96
N VAL A 369 -2.31 22.86 -5.92
CA VAL A 369 -1.93 22.16 -4.69
C VAL A 369 -0.81 22.88 -3.93
N LEU A 370 -0.15 23.86 -4.56
CA LEU A 370 0.91 24.67 -3.95
C LEU A 370 0.39 25.96 -3.30
N GLN A 371 -0.85 26.36 -3.61
CA GLN A 371 -1.58 27.46 -2.96
C GLN A 371 -2.11 27.03 -1.58
#